data_baa310344ac7cb2739560f06705d6a82
#
_entry.id   baa310344ac7cb2739560f06705d6a82
#
_cell.length_a   1.000
_cell.length_b   1.000
_cell.length_c   1.000
_cell.angle_alpha   90.00
_cell.angle_beta   90.00
_cell.angle_gamma   90.00
#
_symmetry.space_group_name_H-M   'P 1'
#
loop_
_entity.id
_entity.type
_entity.pdbx_description
1 polymer ?
#
loop_
_entity_poly.entity_id
_entity_poly.type
_entity_poly.pdbx_seq_one_letter_code
_entity_poly.pdbx_strand_id
1 'polypeptide(L)'
;ANTQEKIVQARSHVVQIKFLDAVRAVAKNKLFWVISLAGWIGFLESTYGNMLQWCYQYHNTKEDGVGAGLYTIITMVVANANLWGMLAAPFCIKKWGKKAVLIFTNALNAVILFLLYPVVQAEPPKMIVYIAIILFGNYLMSSFGVILTPAVNADIRDYQQYLTGERIDGMFSTVGLIGTVITLLTSGLVPAVYEKVGINENTLSSRASEISAITGKSISEVMNSPYNVLYINDIFKKAFVVIVILSVIGATLNFIPYFFYDMTELRQRAIVKVLKLRAMFEDYGNGVLNDKDIVDAIDVIEEAQSMKNAKPKDIDSFKKAVKSADGKAAKKQAKKALKDAIAYNENIEISKMVNEEVEKFDREEW
;
A
#
# COMPACT_ATOMS: atom_id res chain seq x y z
N ALA A 1 8.80 24.33 -2.49
CA ALA A 1 7.93 23.34 -3.09
C ALA A 1 6.53 23.94 -3.23
N ASN A 2 6.09 24.23 -4.45
CA ASN A 2 4.73 24.70 -4.74
C ASN A 2 3.80 23.47 -4.84
N THR A 3 3.42 22.91 -3.73
CA THR A 3 2.30 21.98 -3.66
C THR A 3 1.02 22.79 -3.52
N GLN A 4 0.38 23.12 -4.62
CA GLN A 4 -1.01 23.57 -4.58
C GLN A 4 -1.89 22.36 -4.30
N GLU A 5 -2.56 22.36 -3.17
CA GLU A 5 -3.59 21.41 -2.84
C GLU A 5 -4.76 21.60 -3.82
N LYS A 6 -4.94 20.66 -4.74
CA LYS A 6 -6.04 20.70 -5.71
C LYS A 6 -7.24 19.98 -5.12
N ILE A 7 -7.85 20.59 -4.12
CA ILE A 7 -9.17 20.16 -3.66
C ILE A 7 -10.18 20.54 -4.76
N VAL A 8 -10.87 19.54 -5.29
CA VAL A 8 -11.91 19.75 -6.29
C VAL A 8 -13.24 19.95 -5.59
N GLN A 9 -13.49 21.17 -5.17
CA GLN A 9 -14.70 21.56 -4.47
C GLN A 9 -15.13 22.96 -4.94
N ALA A 10 -16.45 23.21 -4.98
CA ALA A 10 -16.99 24.53 -5.28
C ALA A 10 -16.53 25.57 -4.24
N ARG A 11 -16.32 26.80 -4.66
CA ARG A 11 -15.86 27.91 -3.78
C ARG A 11 -16.94 28.29 -2.77
N SER A 12 -18.20 28.10 -3.16
CA SER A 12 -19.39 28.41 -2.37
C SER A 12 -19.83 27.26 -1.47
N HIS A 13 -19.17 26.09 -1.59
CA HIS A 13 -19.59 24.88 -0.92
C HIS A 13 -19.44 24.95 0.61
N VAL A 14 -20.53 24.69 1.32
CA VAL A 14 -20.55 24.55 2.78
C VAL A 14 -20.98 23.14 3.14
N VAL A 15 -20.08 22.39 3.79
CA VAL A 15 -20.36 21.02 4.24
C VAL A 15 -21.50 21.05 5.27
N GLN A 16 -22.64 20.42 4.94
CA GLN A 16 -23.83 20.40 5.79
C GLN A 16 -24.21 18.99 6.28
N ILE A 17 -23.30 18.03 6.15
CA ILE A 17 -23.58 16.64 6.51
C ILE A 17 -23.56 16.41 8.02
N LYS A 18 -24.58 15.74 8.56
CA LYS A 18 -24.61 15.34 9.97
C LYS A 18 -23.63 14.20 10.23
N PHE A 19 -23.08 14.11 11.44
CA PHE A 19 -22.10 13.11 11.82
C PHE A 19 -22.50 11.67 11.48
N LEU A 20 -23.72 11.26 11.83
CA LEU A 20 -24.19 9.89 11.53
C LEU A 20 -24.34 9.61 10.04
N ASP A 21 -24.72 10.61 9.25
CA ASP A 21 -24.86 10.47 7.80
C ASP A 21 -23.49 10.40 7.14
N ALA A 22 -22.51 11.15 7.66
CA ALA A 22 -21.11 11.05 7.24
C ALA A 22 -20.52 9.66 7.55
N VAL A 23 -20.79 9.09 8.72
CA VAL A 23 -20.38 7.71 9.06
C VAL A 23 -21.03 6.70 8.10
N ARG A 24 -22.33 6.83 7.83
CA ARG A 24 -23.03 5.96 6.87
C ARG A 24 -22.49 6.11 5.46
N ALA A 25 -22.11 7.32 5.07
CA ALA A 25 -21.52 7.60 3.77
C ALA A 25 -20.16 6.91 3.61
N VAL A 26 -19.25 7.02 4.60
CA VAL A 26 -17.97 6.29 4.59
C VAL A 26 -18.21 4.78 4.61
N ALA A 27 -19.22 4.30 5.35
CA ALA A 27 -19.57 2.87 5.40
C ALA A 27 -19.95 2.30 4.03
N LYS A 28 -20.48 3.10 3.12
CA LYS A 28 -20.81 2.70 1.73
C LYS A 28 -19.59 2.70 0.80
N ASN A 29 -18.47 3.28 1.22
CA ASN A 29 -17.26 3.37 0.41
C ASN A 29 -16.48 2.05 0.44
N LYS A 30 -16.74 1.19 -0.54
CA LYS A 30 -16.08 -0.13 -0.62
C LYS A 30 -14.55 -0.05 -0.72
N LEU A 31 -14.02 1.00 -1.36
CA LEU A 31 -12.56 1.17 -1.51
C LEU A 31 -11.90 1.44 -0.16
N PHE A 32 -12.56 2.23 0.69
CA PHE A 32 -12.11 2.45 2.06
C PHE A 32 -12.00 1.12 2.84
N TRP A 33 -13.03 0.27 2.76
CA TRP A 33 -13.03 -1.01 3.46
C TRP A 33 -11.98 -1.98 2.94
N VAL A 34 -11.75 -2.03 1.63
CA VAL A 34 -10.72 -2.86 1.01
C VAL A 34 -9.33 -2.51 1.56
N ILE A 35 -8.98 -1.23 1.58
CA ILE A 35 -7.67 -0.77 2.05
C ILE A 35 -7.54 -0.92 3.58
N SER A 36 -8.58 -0.57 4.32
CA SER A 36 -8.60 -0.72 5.78
C SER A 36 -8.48 -2.19 6.19
N LEU A 37 -9.25 -3.07 5.55
CA LEU A 37 -9.21 -4.50 5.82
C LEU A 37 -7.81 -5.09 5.58
N ALA A 38 -7.16 -4.72 4.47
CA ALA A 38 -5.79 -5.15 4.18
C ALA A 38 -4.84 -4.83 5.34
N GLY A 39 -4.86 -3.60 5.86
CA GLY A 39 -4.05 -3.20 7.01
C GLY A 39 -4.42 -3.93 8.30
N TRP A 40 -5.71 -4.11 8.54
CA TRP A 40 -6.18 -4.72 9.79
C TRP A 40 -5.90 -6.22 9.88
N ILE A 41 -6.09 -6.98 8.79
CA ILE A 41 -5.83 -8.43 8.79
C ILE A 41 -4.36 -8.77 8.52
N GLY A 42 -3.60 -7.83 7.94
CA GLY A 42 -2.18 -7.98 7.64
C GLY A 42 -1.23 -7.68 8.81
N PHE A 43 -1.75 -7.35 10.01
CA PHE A 43 -0.94 -6.90 11.15
C PHE A 43 0.19 -7.87 11.54
N LEU A 44 0.02 -9.17 11.28
CA LEU A 44 1.05 -10.20 11.56
C LEU A 44 2.29 -10.07 10.67
N GLU A 45 2.20 -9.36 9.54
CA GLU A 45 3.33 -9.17 8.62
C GLU A 45 4.54 -8.56 9.33
N SER A 46 4.33 -7.61 10.24
CA SER A 46 5.39 -6.88 10.94
C SER A 46 6.15 -7.72 11.99
N THR A 47 5.78 -8.96 12.25
CA THR A 47 6.43 -9.80 13.27
C THR A 47 7.90 -10.08 12.98
N TYR A 48 8.34 -10.01 11.72
CA TYR A 48 9.75 -10.15 11.35
C TYR A 48 10.64 -8.99 11.84
N GLY A 49 10.07 -7.88 12.29
CA GLY A 49 10.82 -6.64 12.56
C GLY A 49 12.03 -6.79 13.49
N ASN A 50 11.96 -7.71 14.45
CA ASN A 50 13.07 -7.97 15.39
C ASN A 50 14.02 -9.06 14.93
N MET A 51 13.78 -9.75 13.80
CA MET A 51 14.57 -10.92 13.42
C MET A 51 16.05 -10.61 13.26
N LEU A 52 16.41 -9.50 12.61
CA LEU A 52 17.81 -9.14 12.38
C LEU A 52 18.52 -8.84 13.70
N GLN A 53 17.87 -8.10 14.58
CA GLN A 53 18.38 -7.77 15.91
C GLN A 53 18.52 -9.02 16.78
N TRP A 54 17.54 -9.88 16.82
CA TRP A 54 17.56 -11.12 17.61
C TRP A 54 18.58 -12.12 17.08
N CYS A 55 18.73 -12.23 15.75
CA CYS A 55 19.76 -13.03 15.14
C CYS A 55 21.16 -12.54 15.57
N TYR A 56 21.39 -11.24 15.54
CA TYR A 56 22.63 -10.66 16.04
C TYR A 56 22.83 -10.90 17.53
N GLN A 57 21.83 -10.64 18.35
CA GLN A 57 21.93 -10.66 19.82
C GLN A 57 22.09 -12.09 20.38
N TYR A 58 21.34 -13.04 19.87
CA TYR A 58 21.20 -14.37 20.46
C TYR A 58 21.93 -15.47 19.65
N HIS A 59 22.16 -15.28 18.38
CA HIS A 59 22.86 -16.25 17.54
C HIS A 59 24.34 -15.91 17.34
N ASN A 60 24.71 -14.65 17.52
CA ASN A 60 26.08 -14.14 17.32
C ASN A 60 27.09 -14.62 18.40
N THR A 61 26.64 -15.32 19.41
CA THR A 61 27.50 -15.96 20.44
C THR A 61 28.28 -17.16 19.91
N LYS A 62 27.97 -17.64 18.70
CA LYS A 62 28.64 -18.74 18.01
C LYS A 62 29.84 -18.20 17.20
N GLU A 63 30.81 -19.08 16.91
CA GLU A 63 32.03 -18.76 16.14
C GLU A 63 31.75 -18.09 14.78
N ASP A 64 30.59 -18.36 14.19
CA ASP A 64 30.14 -17.81 12.90
C ASP A 64 29.45 -16.41 13.01
N GLY A 65 29.48 -15.79 14.17
CA GLY A 65 28.86 -14.47 14.39
C GLY A 65 29.55 -13.35 13.64
N VAL A 66 28.83 -12.27 13.42
CA VAL A 66 29.38 -11.04 12.84
C VAL A 66 29.73 -10.04 13.94
N GLY A 67 30.83 -9.33 13.80
CA GLY A 67 31.22 -8.26 14.73
C GLY A 67 30.26 -7.06 14.67
N ALA A 68 30.26 -6.23 15.71
CA ALA A 68 29.39 -5.07 15.82
C ALA A 68 29.49 -4.09 14.64
N GLY A 69 30.73 -3.89 14.11
CA GLY A 69 30.92 -3.03 12.93
C GLY A 69 30.23 -3.56 11.69
N LEU A 70 30.34 -4.86 11.42
CA LEU A 70 29.66 -5.47 10.27
C LEU A 70 28.12 -5.48 10.46
N TYR A 71 27.65 -5.74 11.67
CA TYR A 71 26.20 -5.62 11.99
C TYR A 71 25.67 -4.23 11.71
N THR A 72 26.39 -3.18 12.13
CA THR A 72 26.01 -1.79 11.84
C THR A 72 25.94 -1.52 10.34
N ILE A 73 26.90 -1.99 9.57
CA ILE A 73 26.89 -1.85 8.11
C ILE A 73 25.66 -2.59 7.51
N ILE A 74 25.41 -3.81 7.94
CA ILE A 74 24.27 -4.62 7.50
C ILE A 74 22.96 -3.88 7.75
N THR A 75 22.75 -3.37 8.96
CA THR A 75 21.51 -2.65 9.31
C THR A 75 21.34 -1.35 8.51
N MET A 76 22.42 -0.61 8.27
CA MET A 76 22.40 0.58 7.41
C MET A 76 22.02 0.22 5.97
N VAL A 77 22.60 -0.83 5.41
CA VAL A 77 22.29 -1.28 4.04
C VAL A 77 20.82 -1.69 3.93
N VAL A 78 20.32 -2.48 4.87
CA VAL A 78 18.93 -2.93 4.90
C VAL A 78 17.98 -1.74 5.02
N ALA A 79 18.25 -0.78 5.91
CA ALA A 79 17.44 0.43 6.08
C ALA A 79 17.41 1.30 4.82
N ASN A 80 18.53 1.39 4.08
CA ASN A 80 18.61 2.14 2.82
C ASN A 80 17.76 1.53 1.68
N ALA A 81 17.33 0.29 1.78
CA ALA A 81 16.41 -0.32 0.81
C ALA A 81 15.12 0.51 0.64
N ASN A 82 14.63 1.11 1.72
CA ASN A 82 13.45 1.97 1.69
C ASN A 82 13.61 3.16 0.74
N LEU A 83 14.78 3.80 0.72
CA LEU A 83 15.05 4.92 -0.19
C LEU A 83 14.94 4.49 -1.66
N TRP A 84 15.53 3.37 -2.02
CA TRP A 84 15.52 2.87 -3.39
C TRP A 84 14.10 2.50 -3.86
N GLY A 85 13.31 1.85 -3.00
CA GLY A 85 11.92 1.54 -3.33
C GLY A 85 11.05 2.80 -3.48
N MET A 86 11.22 3.79 -2.61
CA MET A 86 10.51 5.07 -2.73
C MET A 86 10.88 5.81 -4.02
N LEU A 87 12.14 5.79 -4.45
CA LEU A 87 12.57 6.39 -5.72
C LEU A 87 12.02 5.62 -6.94
N ALA A 88 11.90 4.31 -6.87
CA ALA A 88 11.37 3.48 -7.95
C ALA A 88 9.84 3.58 -8.08
N ALA A 89 9.13 3.79 -6.98
CA ALA A 89 7.66 3.76 -6.93
C ALA A 89 6.97 4.67 -7.96
N PRO A 90 7.31 5.96 -8.14
CA PRO A 90 6.66 6.83 -9.13
C PRO A 90 6.79 6.31 -10.56
N PHE A 91 7.94 5.72 -10.92
CA PHE A 91 8.16 5.16 -12.25
C PHE A 91 7.31 3.92 -12.50
N CYS A 92 7.22 3.05 -11.50
CA CYS A 92 6.40 1.83 -11.55
C CYS A 92 4.91 2.18 -11.62
N ILE A 93 4.45 3.12 -10.78
CA ILE A 93 3.06 3.60 -10.76
C ILE A 93 2.68 4.21 -12.12
N LYS A 94 3.54 5.06 -12.68
CA LYS A 94 3.31 5.66 -14.00
C LYS A 94 3.21 4.64 -15.12
N LYS A 95 3.94 3.52 -15.02
CA LYS A 95 3.99 2.49 -16.06
C LYS A 95 2.88 1.46 -15.95
N TRP A 96 2.54 1.04 -14.74
CA TRP A 96 1.64 -0.10 -14.49
C TRP A 96 0.35 0.28 -13.77
N GLY A 97 0.24 1.52 -13.26
CA GLY A 97 -0.88 1.99 -12.46
C GLY A 97 -0.79 1.57 -10.99
N LYS A 98 -1.51 2.29 -10.13
CA LYS A 98 -1.49 2.10 -8.66
C LYS A 98 -1.93 0.69 -8.25
N LYS A 99 -3.04 0.19 -8.82
CA LYS A 99 -3.59 -1.13 -8.50
C LYS A 99 -2.59 -2.26 -8.76
N ALA A 100 -1.99 -2.28 -9.95
CA ALA A 100 -1.06 -3.34 -10.33
C ALA A 100 0.21 -3.32 -9.46
N VAL A 101 0.75 -2.13 -9.19
CA VAL A 101 1.92 -1.97 -8.32
C VAL A 101 1.58 -2.41 -6.90
N LEU A 102 0.42 -2.01 -6.36
CA LEU A 102 -0.03 -2.38 -5.01
C LEU A 102 -0.13 -3.91 -4.85
N ILE A 103 -0.77 -4.60 -5.78
CA ILE A 103 -0.88 -6.06 -5.74
C ILE A 103 0.48 -6.72 -5.90
N PHE A 104 1.27 -6.29 -6.89
CA PHE A 104 2.56 -6.91 -7.21
C PHE A 104 3.56 -6.78 -6.06
N THR A 105 3.71 -5.58 -5.49
CA THR A 105 4.69 -5.36 -4.41
C THR A 105 4.33 -6.12 -3.16
N ASN A 106 3.05 -6.18 -2.77
CA ASN A 106 2.62 -6.91 -1.58
C ASN A 106 2.66 -8.44 -1.79
N ALA A 107 2.28 -8.94 -2.97
CA ALA A 107 2.40 -10.36 -3.29
C ALA A 107 3.88 -10.81 -3.31
N LEU A 108 4.76 -10.02 -3.94
CA LEU A 108 6.19 -10.28 -3.96
C LEU A 108 6.79 -10.22 -2.55
N ASN A 109 6.29 -9.32 -1.72
CA ASN A 109 6.71 -9.21 -0.32
C ASN A 109 6.41 -10.49 0.48
N ALA A 110 5.23 -11.08 0.30
CA ALA A 110 4.90 -12.37 0.91
C ALA A 110 5.86 -13.50 0.47
N VAL A 111 6.21 -13.52 -0.83
CA VAL A 111 7.20 -14.49 -1.37
C VAL A 111 8.58 -14.26 -0.78
N ILE A 112 9.03 -13.01 -0.69
CA ILE A 112 10.33 -12.66 -0.10
C ILE A 112 10.40 -13.09 1.36
N LEU A 113 9.36 -12.81 2.16
CA LEU A 113 9.31 -13.24 3.56
C LEU A 113 9.33 -14.78 3.70
N PHE A 114 8.69 -15.50 2.76
CA PHE A 114 8.75 -16.96 2.75
C PHE A 114 10.18 -17.50 2.56
N LEU A 115 11.07 -16.77 1.86
CA LEU A 115 12.48 -17.17 1.70
C LEU A 115 13.26 -17.18 3.02
N LEU A 116 12.74 -16.56 4.08
CA LEU A 116 13.34 -16.68 5.42
C LEU A 116 13.21 -18.11 5.97
N TYR A 117 12.17 -18.85 5.57
CA TYR A 117 11.89 -20.20 6.11
C TYR A 117 13.05 -21.19 5.88
N PRO A 118 13.54 -21.40 4.65
CA PRO A 118 14.70 -22.31 4.43
C PRO A 118 15.97 -21.81 5.12
N VAL A 119 16.20 -20.51 5.25
CA VAL A 119 17.36 -19.96 5.95
C VAL A 119 17.31 -20.31 7.44
N VAL A 120 16.15 -20.14 8.07
CA VAL A 120 15.95 -20.46 9.49
C VAL A 120 16.05 -21.97 9.72
N GLN A 121 15.56 -22.80 8.80
CA GLN A 121 15.65 -24.26 8.92
C GLN A 121 17.07 -24.79 8.78
N ALA A 122 17.84 -24.24 7.85
CA ALA A 122 19.19 -24.68 7.54
C ALA A 122 20.24 -24.15 8.53
N GLU A 123 19.98 -23.03 9.20
CA GLU A 123 20.91 -22.32 10.09
C GLU A 123 22.34 -22.22 9.48
N PRO A 124 22.48 -21.62 8.27
CA PRO A 124 23.77 -21.58 7.60
C PRO A 124 24.77 -20.71 8.36
N PRO A 125 26.08 -20.93 8.20
CA PRO A 125 27.08 -20.02 8.70
C PRO A 125 26.79 -18.58 8.27
N LYS A 126 26.96 -17.60 9.19
CA LYS A 126 26.59 -16.18 8.97
C LYS A 126 25.11 -15.98 8.55
N MET A 127 24.20 -16.74 9.15
CA MET A 127 22.75 -16.68 8.88
C MET A 127 22.19 -15.25 8.82
N ILE A 128 22.76 -14.33 9.64
CA ILE A 128 22.37 -12.92 9.67
C ILE A 128 22.50 -12.22 8.30
N VAL A 129 23.51 -12.60 7.50
CA VAL A 129 23.72 -12.02 6.16
C VAL A 129 22.60 -12.44 5.20
N TYR A 130 22.19 -13.71 5.25
CA TYR A 130 21.08 -14.22 4.44
C TYR A 130 19.76 -13.55 4.84
N ILE A 131 19.52 -13.44 6.15
CA ILE A 131 18.34 -12.71 6.66
C ILE A 131 18.38 -11.25 6.17
N ALA A 132 19.53 -10.59 6.24
CA ALA A 132 19.69 -9.20 5.80
C ALA A 132 19.41 -9.02 4.31
N ILE A 133 19.87 -9.93 3.45
CA ILE A 133 19.59 -9.88 2.00
C ILE A 133 18.09 -10.01 1.73
N ILE A 134 17.42 -10.93 2.41
CA ILE A 134 15.97 -11.13 2.27
C ILE A 134 15.20 -9.91 2.80
N LEU A 135 15.58 -9.39 3.96
CA LEU A 135 14.94 -8.21 4.53
C LEU A 135 15.23 -6.95 3.71
N PHE A 136 16.37 -6.84 3.03
CA PHE A 136 16.60 -5.77 2.07
C PHE A 136 15.55 -5.79 0.95
N GLY A 137 15.28 -6.96 0.39
CA GLY A 137 14.20 -7.13 -0.60
C GLY A 137 12.81 -6.79 -0.03
N ASN A 138 12.52 -7.22 1.20
CA ASN A 138 11.27 -6.91 1.90
C ASN A 138 11.10 -5.40 2.10
N TYR A 139 12.09 -4.70 2.65
CA TYR A 139 12.03 -3.25 2.85
C TYR A 139 11.93 -2.49 1.52
N LEU A 140 12.61 -2.97 0.47
CA LEU A 140 12.51 -2.40 -0.87
C LEU A 140 11.05 -2.45 -1.37
N MET A 141 10.36 -3.58 -1.22
CA MET A 141 8.97 -3.73 -1.65
C MET A 141 8.00 -2.96 -0.74
N SER A 142 8.15 -3.04 0.56
CA SER A 142 7.28 -2.36 1.53
C SER A 142 7.32 -0.85 1.40
N SER A 143 8.45 -0.28 1.00
CA SER A 143 8.62 1.17 0.83
C SER A 143 7.79 1.78 -0.31
N PHE A 144 7.33 0.97 -1.27
CA PHE A 144 6.35 1.42 -2.26
C PHE A 144 5.06 1.90 -1.59
N GLY A 145 4.68 1.31 -0.46
CA GLY A 145 3.53 1.72 0.34
C GLY A 145 3.61 3.17 0.82
N VAL A 146 4.80 3.70 1.07
CA VAL A 146 4.99 5.10 1.51
C VAL A 146 4.47 6.09 0.46
N ILE A 147 4.62 5.77 -0.82
CA ILE A 147 4.15 6.60 -1.95
C ILE A 147 2.72 6.21 -2.36
N LEU A 148 2.41 4.90 -2.35
CA LEU A 148 1.10 4.39 -2.79
C LEU A 148 -0.02 4.73 -1.81
N THR A 149 0.20 4.60 -0.50
CA THR A 149 -0.85 4.80 0.51
C THR A 149 -1.47 6.20 0.48
N PRO A 150 -0.71 7.30 0.45
CA PRO A 150 -1.29 8.64 0.30
C PRO A 150 -2.05 8.80 -1.02
N ALA A 151 -1.53 8.26 -2.13
CA ALA A 151 -2.16 8.35 -3.44
C ALA A 151 -3.49 7.57 -3.49
N VAL A 152 -3.53 6.37 -2.92
CA VAL A 152 -4.73 5.54 -2.82
C VAL A 152 -5.76 6.18 -1.88
N ASN A 153 -5.32 6.76 -0.76
CA ASN A 153 -6.21 7.48 0.16
C ASN A 153 -6.84 8.72 -0.50
N ALA A 154 -6.10 9.43 -1.36
CA ALA A 154 -6.67 10.52 -2.16
C ALA A 154 -7.77 10.01 -3.09
N ASP A 155 -7.53 8.90 -3.80
CA ASP A 155 -8.53 8.28 -4.68
C ASP A 155 -9.80 7.85 -3.91
N ILE A 156 -9.64 7.33 -2.69
CA ILE A 156 -10.77 6.93 -1.83
C ILE A 156 -11.61 8.13 -1.43
N ARG A 157 -10.97 9.27 -1.14
CA ARG A 157 -11.65 10.53 -0.77
C ARG A 157 -12.39 11.13 -1.96
N ASP A 158 -11.76 11.16 -3.13
CA ASP A 158 -12.40 11.62 -4.37
C ASP A 158 -13.59 10.71 -4.74
N TYR A 159 -13.44 9.40 -4.59
CA TYR A 159 -14.53 8.44 -4.78
C TYR A 159 -15.67 8.65 -3.77
N GLN A 160 -15.36 8.98 -2.52
CA GLN A 160 -16.34 9.32 -1.52
C GLN A 160 -17.15 10.56 -1.92
N GLN A 161 -16.47 11.62 -2.33
CA GLN A 161 -17.10 12.86 -2.81
C GLN A 161 -17.95 12.59 -4.07
N TYR A 162 -17.48 11.73 -4.98
CA TYR A 162 -18.26 11.31 -6.15
C TYR A 162 -19.57 10.61 -5.78
N LEU A 163 -19.56 9.75 -4.73
CA LEU A 163 -20.72 9.00 -4.29
C LEU A 163 -21.75 9.85 -3.55
N THR A 164 -21.30 10.85 -2.77
CA THR A 164 -22.16 11.56 -1.80
C THR A 164 -22.29 13.06 -2.05
N GLY A 165 -21.53 13.60 -3.00
CA GLY A 165 -21.42 15.05 -3.21
C GLY A 165 -20.52 15.75 -2.18
N GLU A 166 -20.38 15.19 -0.97
CA GLU A 166 -19.71 15.82 0.16
C GLU A 166 -18.28 15.29 0.36
N ARG A 167 -17.34 16.20 0.61
CA ARG A 167 -15.97 15.86 1.00
C ARG A 167 -15.86 15.82 2.52
N ILE A 168 -15.77 14.62 3.06
CA ILE A 168 -15.81 14.35 4.50
C ILE A 168 -14.50 13.75 5.03
N ASP A 169 -13.37 14.36 4.65
CA ASP A 169 -12.01 13.85 4.94
C ASP A 169 -11.78 13.53 6.44
N GLY A 170 -12.31 14.35 7.35
CA GLY A 170 -12.21 14.12 8.79
C GLY A 170 -12.86 12.84 9.27
N MET A 171 -13.91 12.37 8.59
CA MET A 171 -14.64 11.16 8.99
C MET A 171 -13.87 9.87 8.71
N PHE A 172 -12.95 9.87 7.73
CA PHE A 172 -12.08 8.73 7.49
C PHE A 172 -11.19 8.44 8.71
N SER A 173 -10.69 9.49 9.38
CA SER A 173 -9.93 9.33 10.61
C SER A 173 -10.78 8.75 11.75
N THR A 174 -12.03 9.20 11.88
CA THR A 174 -12.96 8.69 12.91
C THR A 174 -13.30 7.21 12.68
N VAL A 175 -13.62 6.82 11.45
CA VAL A 175 -13.88 5.40 11.11
C VAL A 175 -12.59 4.57 11.23
N GLY A 176 -11.43 5.18 11.00
CA GLY A 176 -10.12 4.57 11.20
C GLY A 176 -9.85 4.13 12.66
N LEU A 177 -10.55 4.70 13.66
CA LEU A 177 -10.49 4.25 15.05
C LEU A 177 -10.92 2.79 15.23
N ILE A 178 -11.72 2.24 14.30
CA ILE A 178 -12.02 0.79 14.27
C ILE A 178 -10.73 -0.02 14.19
N GLY A 179 -9.77 0.43 13.37
CA GLY A 179 -8.45 -0.21 13.29
C GLY A 179 -7.69 -0.20 14.62
N THR A 180 -7.81 0.88 15.40
CA THR A 180 -7.21 0.96 16.74
C THR A 180 -7.82 -0.09 17.67
N VAL A 181 -9.15 -0.26 17.64
CA VAL A 181 -9.84 -1.29 18.44
C VAL A 181 -9.38 -2.69 18.03
N ILE A 182 -9.28 -2.96 16.71
CA ILE A 182 -8.76 -4.24 16.20
C ILE A 182 -7.32 -4.47 16.67
N THR A 183 -6.46 -3.45 16.61
CA THR A 183 -5.08 -3.53 17.10
C THR A 183 -5.03 -3.86 18.58
N LEU A 184 -5.88 -3.23 19.42
CA LEU A 184 -5.98 -3.54 20.85
C LEU A 184 -6.39 -5.00 21.09
N LEU A 185 -7.39 -5.49 20.35
CA LEU A 185 -7.86 -6.88 20.49
C LEU A 185 -6.83 -7.92 20.01
N THR A 186 -6.01 -7.56 19.03
CA THR A 186 -5.01 -8.46 18.44
C THR A 186 -3.62 -8.31 19.07
N SER A 187 -3.38 -7.27 19.88
CA SER A 187 -2.08 -6.97 20.47
C SER A 187 -1.51 -8.11 21.34
N GLY A 188 -2.37 -8.88 21.98
CA GLY A 188 -1.98 -10.05 22.79
C GLY A 188 -1.67 -11.32 22.00
N LEU A 189 -2.01 -11.37 20.69
CA LEU A 189 -1.87 -12.59 19.90
C LEU A 189 -0.41 -13.02 19.71
N VAL A 190 0.44 -12.09 19.30
CA VAL A 190 1.87 -12.38 19.06
C VAL A 190 2.61 -12.76 20.34
N PRO A 191 2.47 -12.01 21.46
CA PRO A 191 3.00 -12.45 22.76
C PRO A 191 2.51 -13.82 23.20
N ALA A 192 1.21 -14.12 23.05
CA ALA A 192 0.67 -15.44 23.41
C ALA A 192 1.27 -16.58 22.58
N VAL A 193 1.57 -16.32 21.31
CA VAL A 193 2.27 -17.31 20.46
C VAL A 193 3.73 -17.45 20.91
N TYR A 194 4.41 -16.38 21.26
CA TYR A 194 5.79 -16.43 21.75
C TYR A 194 5.87 -17.20 23.08
N GLU A 195 4.93 -17.01 23.98
CA GLU A 195 4.83 -17.77 25.23
C GLU A 195 4.74 -19.28 24.95
N LYS A 196 3.91 -19.71 23.98
CA LYS A 196 3.75 -21.13 23.60
C LYS A 196 5.00 -21.73 22.97
N VAL A 197 5.85 -20.96 22.31
CA VAL A 197 7.11 -21.46 21.76
C VAL A 197 8.25 -21.46 22.78
N GLY A 198 7.99 -21.05 24.02
CA GLY A 198 8.94 -21.13 25.12
C GLY A 198 9.57 -19.80 25.52
N ILE A 199 9.13 -18.66 24.95
CA ILE A 199 9.56 -17.33 25.39
C ILE A 199 8.69 -16.93 26.60
N ASN A 200 8.99 -17.47 27.77
CA ASN A 200 8.26 -17.21 29.01
C ASN A 200 9.15 -17.37 30.24
N GLU A 201 8.71 -16.85 31.38
CA GLU A 201 9.44 -16.86 32.63
C GLU A 201 9.70 -18.26 33.17
N ASN A 202 8.78 -19.21 32.97
CA ASN A 202 8.94 -20.59 33.46
C ASN A 202 10.09 -21.28 32.72
N THR A 203 10.15 -21.13 31.39
CA THR A 203 11.23 -21.65 30.58
C THR A 203 12.55 -20.98 30.94
N LEU A 204 12.53 -19.65 31.12
CA LEU A 204 13.70 -18.89 31.51
C LEU A 204 14.26 -19.39 32.84
N SER A 205 13.41 -19.53 33.88
CA SER A 205 13.83 -20.00 35.20
C SER A 205 14.42 -21.40 35.15
N SER A 206 13.80 -22.32 34.40
CA SER A 206 14.28 -23.70 34.24
C SER A 206 15.60 -23.83 33.48
N ARG A 207 15.93 -22.84 32.63
CA ARG A 207 17.10 -22.85 31.74
C ARG A 207 18.16 -21.78 32.11
N ALA A 208 17.94 -21.05 33.23
CA ALA A 208 18.80 -19.92 33.60
C ALA A 208 20.27 -20.29 33.77
N SER A 209 20.55 -21.46 34.37
CA SER A 209 21.93 -21.93 34.54
C SER A 209 22.62 -22.26 33.21
N GLU A 210 21.88 -22.85 32.27
CA GLU A 210 22.39 -23.16 30.92
C GLU A 210 22.68 -21.87 30.15
N ILE A 211 21.76 -20.89 30.21
CA ILE A 211 21.96 -19.60 29.56
C ILE A 211 23.15 -18.85 30.18
N SER A 212 23.29 -18.90 31.49
CA SER A 212 24.41 -18.35 32.22
C SER A 212 25.75 -18.95 31.74
N ALA A 213 25.80 -20.29 31.58
CA ALA A 213 26.98 -20.99 31.05
C ALA A 213 27.33 -20.61 29.60
N ILE A 214 26.29 -20.42 28.75
CA ILE A 214 26.48 -20.02 27.34
C ILE A 214 26.98 -18.58 27.25
N THR A 215 26.44 -17.67 28.07
CA THR A 215 26.65 -16.23 27.90
C THR A 215 27.71 -15.64 28.81
N GLY A 216 28.10 -16.37 29.86
CA GLY A 216 28.99 -15.86 30.95
C GLY A 216 28.31 -14.84 31.85
N LYS A 217 27.02 -14.58 31.71
CA LYS A 217 26.26 -13.65 32.55
C LYS A 217 25.83 -14.28 33.87
N SER A 218 25.66 -13.47 34.90
CA SER A 218 25.08 -13.93 36.17
C SER A 218 23.63 -14.37 35.99
N ILE A 219 23.15 -15.29 36.85
CA ILE A 219 21.74 -15.76 36.79
C ILE A 219 20.78 -14.57 36.94
N SER A 220 21.11 -13.59 37.78
CA SER A 220 20.29 -12.38 37.96
C SER A 220 20.17 -11.56 36.65
N GLU A 221 21.25 -11.44 35.87
CA GLU A 221 21.23 -10.77 34.59
C GLU A 221 20.43 -11.57 33.53
N VAL A 222 20.55 -12.89 33.58
CA VAL A 222 19.76 -13.78 32.70
C VAL A 222 18.27 -13.62 32.97
N MET A 223 17.87 -13.52 34.22
CA MET A 223 16.46 -13.38 34.62
C MET A 223 15.82 -12.02 34.28
N ASN A 224 16.58 -11.03 33.86
CA ASN A 224 16.07 -9.70 33.54
C ASN A 224 15.16 -9.64 32.31
N SER A 225 15.17 -10.64 31.44
CA SER A 225 14.34 -10.64 30.23
C SER A 225 13.97 -12.05 29.79
N PRO A 226 12.67 -12.34 29.57
CA PRO A 226 12.21 -13.63 29.09
C PRO A 226 12.78 -13.99 27.72
N TYR A 227 13.18 -12.99 26.92
CA TYR A 227 13.81 -13.21 25.61
C TYR A 227 15.21 -13.84 25.71
N ASN A 228 15.84 -13.87 26.89
CA ASN A 228 17.12 -14.54 27.06
C ASN A 228 17.06 -16.06 26.82
N VAL A 229 15.87 -16.66 26.81
CA VAL A 229 15.68 -18.05 26.36
C VAL A 229 16.09 -18.28 24.90
N LEU A 230 16.16 -17.21 24.08
CA LEU A 230 16.61 -17.27 22.70
C LEU A 230 18.10 -17.59 22.55
N TYR A 231 18.90 -17.56 23.61
CA TYR A 231 20.25 -18.12 23.59
C TYR A 231 20.26 -19.64 23.42
N ILE A 232 19.11 -20.31 23.71
CA ILE A 232 18.95 -21.73 23.53
C ILE A 232 18.53 -22.02 22.10
N ASN A 233 19.33 -22.80 21.39
CA ASN A 233 19.17 -23.01 19.95
C ASN A 233 17.79 -23.53 19.55
N ASP A 234 17.25 -24.49 20.29
CA ASP A 234 15.92 -25.07 19.99
C ASP A 234 14.80 -24.05 20.10
N ILE A 235 14.86 -23.18 21.12
CA ILE A 235 13.86 -22.13 21.34
C ILE A 235 14.03 -21.04 20.26
N PHE A 236 15.25 -20.64 20.00
CA PHE A 236 15.57 -19.69 18.94
C PHE A 236 15.00 -20.13 17.60
N LYS A 237 15.31 -21.37 17.17
CA LYS A 237 14.82 -21.93 15.92
C LYS A 237 13.31 -21.98 15.85
N LYS A 238 12.64 -22.48 16.91
CA LYS A 238 11.16 -22.53 16.99
C LYS A 238 10.57 -21.13 16.89
N ALA A 239 11.13 -20.15 17.62
CA ALA A 239 10.64 -18.78 17.61
C ALA A 239 10.79 -18.15 16.21
N PHE A 240 11.93 -18.34 15.56
CA PHE A 240 12.17 -17.78 14.22
C PHE A 240 11.27 -18.43 13.16
N VAL A 241 11.06 -19.75 13.21
CA VAL A 241 10.11 -20.44 12.33
C VAL A 241 8.70 -19.85 12.49
N VAL A 242 8.26 -19.66 13.74
CA VAL A 242 6.94 -19.10 14.01
C VAL A 242 6.84 -17.64 13.53
N ILE A 243 7.86 -16.82 13.75
CA ILE A 243 7.94 -15.46 13.23
C ILE A 243 7.78 -15.43 11.70
N VAL A 244 8.50 -16.30 11.00
CA VAL A 244 8.40 -16.39 9.53
C VAL A 244 6.98 -16.79 9.11
N ILE A 245 6.41 -17.81 9.75
CA ILE A 245 5.05 -18.28 9.43
C ILE A 245 4.04 -17.14 9.66
N LEU A 246 4.10 -16.45 10.80
CA LEU A 246 3.21 -15.33 11.10
C LEU A 246 3.37 -14.20 10.09
N SER A 247 4.62 -13.84 9.75
CA SER A 247 4.90 -12.79 8.78
C SER A 247 4.37 -13.12 7.38
N VAL A 248 4.53 -14.36 6.93
CA VAL A 248 4.01 -14.81 5.62
C VAL A 248 2.48 -14.84 5.61
N ILE A 249 1.85 -15.32 6.70
CA ILE A 249 0.40 -15.27 6.84
C ILE A 249 -0.08 -13.82 6.79
N GLY A 250 0.54 -12.93 7.58
CA GLY A 250 0.19 -11.51 7.61
C GLY A 250 0.33 -10.86 6.24
N ALA A 251 1.46 -11.05 5.55
CA ALA A 251 1.69 -10.52 4.21
C ALA A 251 0.69 -11.08 3.19
N THR A 252 0.34 -12.37 3.29
CA THR A 252 -0.66 -12.99 2.42
C THR A 252 -2.05 -12.40 2.65
N LEU A 253 -2.46 -12.26 3.90
CA LEU A 253 -3.73 -11.64 4.26
C LEU A 253 -3.77 -10.17 3.85
N ASN A 254 -2.66 -9.44 3.95
CA ASN A 254 -2.56 -8.03 3.56
C ASN A 254 -2.87 -7.82 2.07
N PHE A 255 -2.32 -8.65 1.16
CA PHE A 255 -2.50 -8.38 -0.26
C PHE A 255 -3.82 -8.90 -0.85
N ILE A 256 -4.51 -9.86 -0.23
CA ILE A 256 -5.77 -10.43 -0.75
C ILE A 256 -6.85 -9.36 -0.99
N PRO A 257 -7.13 -8.42 -0.07
CA PRO A 257 -8.14 -7.39 -0.30
C PRO A 257 -7.84 -6.51 -1.51
N TYR A 258 -6.58 -6.29 -1.88
CA TYR A 258 -6.22 -5.42 -3.00
C TYR A 258 -6.71 -5.92 -4.36
N PHE A 259 -7.04 -7.19 -4.51
CA PHE A 259 -7.71 -7.68 -5.72
C PHE A 259 -9.09 -7.06 -5.92
N PHE A 260 -9.77 -6.70 -4.82
CA PHE A 260 -11.08 -6.06 -4.81
C PHE A 260 -11.01 -4.52 -4.93
N TYR A 261 -9.79 -3.96 -4.93
CA TYR A 261 -9.57 -2.54 -5.21
C TYR A 261 -9.79 -2.30 -6.71
N ASP A 262 -10.94 -1.73 -7.07
CA ASP A 262 -11.38 -1.55 -8.46
C ASP A 262 -11.17 -0.13 -9.02
N MET A 263 -10.45 0.72 -8.30
CA MET A 263 -10.06 2.03 -8.80
C MET A 263 -8.89 1.89 -9.80
N THR A 264 -9.16 2.16 -11.06
CA THR A 264 -8.16 2.28 -12.11
C THR A 264 -7.77 3.74 -12.31
N GLU A 265 -6.60 3.99 -12.93
CA GLU A 265 -6.18 5.35 -13.27
C GLU A 265 -7.19 6.06 -14.19
N LEU A 266 -7.83 5.30 -15.07
CA LEU A 266 -8.86 5.80 -15.97
C LEU A 266 -10.09 6.25 -15.19
N ARG A 267 -10.61 5.39 -14.31
CA ARG A 267 -11.76 5.69 -13.47
C ARG A 267 -11.51 6.88 -12.55
N GLN A 268 -10.31 6.98 -11.97
CA GLN A 268 -9.90 8.11 -11.16
C GLN A 268 -9.93 9.43 -11.94
N ARG A 269 -9.38 9.43 -13.17
CA ARG A 269 -9.41 10.62 -14.03
C ARG A 269 -10.84 11.03 -14.40
N ALA A 270 -11.72 10.06 -14.66
CA ALA A 270 -13.11 10.31 -14.95
C ALA A 270 -13.83 10.93 -13.74
N ILE A 271 -13.66 10.36 -12.54
CA ILE A 271 -14.20 10.89 -11.28
C ILE A 271 -13.73 12.34 -11.04
N VAL A 272 -12.45 12.62 -11.21
CA VAL A 272 -11.92 13.99 -11.02
C VAL A 272 -12.53 14.97 -12.03
N LYS A 273 -12.75 14.57 -13.30
CA LYS A 273 -13.44 15.43 -14.28
C LYS A 273 -14.88 15.70 -13.86
N VAL A 274 -15.62 14.67 -13.42
CA VAL A 274 -17.00 14.82 -12.93
C VAL A 274 -17.07 15.72 -11.71
N LEU A 275 -16.17 15.53 -10.73
CA LEU A 275 -16.12 16.38 -9.53
C LEU A 275 -15.85 17.85 -9.87
N LYS A 276 -14.96 18.11 -10.83
CA LYS A 276 -14.72 19.48 -11.32
C LYS A 276 -15.96 20.09 -11.94
N LEU A 277 -16.67 19.30 -12.75
CA LEU A 277 -17.89 19.78 -13.39
C LEU A 277 -18.99 20.10 -12.35
N ARG A 278 -19.19 19.22 -11.35
CA ARG A 278 -20.10 19.46 -10.23
C ARG A 278 -19.75 20.75 -9.49
N ALA A 279 -18.47 20.95 -9.16
CA ALA A 279 -18.02 22.17 -8.49
C ALA A 279 -18.33 23.43 -9.33
N MET A 280 -18.16 23.37 -10.66
CA MET A 280 -18.49 24.47 -11.56
C MET A 280 -19.99 24.71 -11.64
N PHE A 281 -20.82 23.67 -11.67
CA PHE A 281 -22.28 23.79 -11.67
C PHE A 281 -22.81 24.40 -10.37
N GLU A 282 -22.27 23.98 -9.22
CA GLU A 282 -22.60 24.55 -7.92
C GLU A 282 -22.22 26.03 -7.82
N ASP A 283 -21.01 26.40 -8.25
CA ASP A 283 -20.54 27.78 -8.29
C ASP A 283 -21.38 28.64 -9.27
N TYR A 284 -21.86 28.07 -10.39
CA TYR A 284 -22.74 28.72 -11.33
C TYR A 284 -24.11 29.01 -10.68
N GLY A 285 -24.70 28.02 -10.03
CA GLY A 285 -26.00 28.18 -9.34
C GLY A 285 -25.93 29.24 -8.22
N ASN A 286 -24.78 29.40 -7.60
CA ASN A 286 -24.52 30.41 -6.55
C ASN A 286 -24.01 31.77 -7.07
N GLY A 287 -23.89 31.94 -8.39
CA GLY A 287 -23.44 33.18 -9.01
C GLY A 287 -21.99 33.55 -8.77
N VAL A 288 -21.13 32.58 -8.44
CA VAL A 288 -19.72 32.78 -8.06
C VAL A 288 -18.77 32.40 -9.20
N LEU A 289 -19.29 31.83 -10.29
CA LEU A 289 -18.48 31.39 -11.42
C LEU A 289 -17.87 32.60 -12.17
N ASN A 290 -16.59 32.49 -12.55
CA ASN A 290 -15.96 33.49 -13.41
C ASN A 290 -15.93 33.03 -14.88
N ASP A 291 -15.66 33.96 -15.81
CA ASP A 291 -15.66 33.69 -17.25
C ASP A 291 -14.72 32.55 -17.66
N LYS A 292 -13.57 32.42 -17.00
CA LYS A 292 -12.63 31.33 -17.25
C LYS A 292 -13.18 29.98 -16.87
N ASP A 293 -13.84 29.89 -15.72
CA ASP A 293 -14.42 28.64 -15.24
C ASP A 293 -15.58 28.20 -16.17
N ILE A 294 -16.33 29.17 -16.72
CA ILE A 294 -17.39 28.92 -17.73
C ILE A 294 -16.80 28.31 -18.99
N VAL A 295 -15.70 28.90 -19.51
CA VAL A 295 -15.01 28.37 -20.69
C VAL A 295 -14.47 26.96 -20.41
N ASP A 296 -13.81 26.76 -19.27
CA ASP A 296 -13.26 25.44 -18.88
C ASP A 296 -14.39 24.38 -18.75
N ALA A 297 -15.58 24.77 -18.26
CA ALA A 297 -16.73 23.86 -18.18
C ALA A 297 -17.29 23.51 -19.57
N ILE A 298 -17.44 24.51 -20.44
CA ILE A 298 -17.90 24.32 -21.82
C ILE A 298 -16.94 23.38 -22.56
N ASP A 299 -15.65 23.60 -22.48
CA ASP A 299 -14.63 22.76 -23.14
C ASP A 299 -14.75 21.28 -22.71
N VAL A 300 -14.96 21.04 -21.42
CA VAL A 300 -15.12 19.68 -20.86
C VAL A 300 -16.42 19.03 -21.39
N ILE A 301 -17.50 19.78 -21.46
CA ILE A 301 -18.82 19.29 -21.93
C ILE A 301 -18.78 19.01 -23.44
N GLU A 302 -18.21 19.95 -24.24
CA GLU A 302 -18.09 19.79 -25.69
C GLU A 302 -17.18 18.59 -26.04
N GLU A 303 -16.03 18.44 -25.35
CA GLU A 303 -15.17 17.26 -25.50
C GLU A 303 -15.97 15.97 -25.25
N ALA A 304 -16.73 15.91 -24.16
CA ALA A 304 -17.52 14.74 -23.82
C ALA A 304 -18.63 14.45 -24.81
N GLN A 305 -19.35 15.49 -25.28
CA GLN A 305 -20.41 15.37 -26.28
C GLN A 305 -19.88 14.91 -27.63
N SER A 306 -18.70 15.41 -28.05
CA SER A 306 -18.04 15.00 -29.29
C SER A 306 -17.69 13.51 -29.31
N MET A 307 -17.48 12.92 -28.15
CA MET A 307 -17.15 11.50 -27.96
C MET A 307 -18.38 10.61 -27.72
N LYS A 308 -19.60 11.15 -27.59
CA LYS A 308 -20.81 10.38 -27.23
C LYS A 308 -21.08 9.20 -28.14
N ASN A 309 -20.85 9.36 -29.45
CA ASN A 309 -21.06 8.33 -30.46
C ASN A 309 -19.75 7.76 -31.03
N ALA A 310 -18.62 8.08 -30.40
CA ALA A 310 -17.31 7.63 -30.87
C ALA A 310 -17.14 6.12 -30.67
N LYS A 311 -16.62 5.45 -31.72
CA LYS A 311 -16.32 4.02 -31.64
C LYS A 311 -14.87 3.80 -31.17
N PRO A 312 -14.63 2.87 -30.25
CA PRO A 312 -13.28 2.57 -29.81
C PRO A 312 -12.43 2.02 -30.95
N LYS A 313 -11.16 2.44 -30.98
CA LYS A 313 -10.17 1.93 -31.93
C LYS A 313 -9.71 0.53 -31.52
N ASP A 314 -9.46 -0.32 -32.51
CA ASP A 314 -8.94 -1.68 -32.28
C ASP A 314 -7.46 -1.62 -31.85
N ILE A 315 -7.22 -1.69 -30.54
CA ILE A 315 -5.89 -1.65 -29.95
C ILE A 315 -4.99 -2.80 -30.40
N ASP A 316 -5.58 -3.97 -30.71
CA ASP A 316 -4.79 -5.13 -31.11
C ASP A 316 -4.21 -4.98 -32.52
N SER A 317 -4.89 -4.28 -33.42
CA SER A 317 -4.34 -3.91 -34.73
C SER A 317 -3.10 -3.01 -34.56
N PHE A 318 -3.13 -2.01 -33.66
CA PHE A 318 -1.98 -1.15 -33.38
C PHE A 318 -0.83 -1.90 -32.70
N LYS A 319 -1.12 -2.85 -31.80
CA LYS A 319 -0.08 -3.71 -31.22
C LYS A 319 0.61 -4.59 -32.28
N LYS A 320 -0.15 -5.14 -33.24
CA LYS A 320 0.40 -5.88 -34.36
C LYS A 320 1.29 -4.98 -35.22
N ALA A 321 0.86 -3.76 -35.53
CA ALA A 321 1.65 -2.79 -36.29
C ALA A 321 2.98 -2.45 -35.60
N VAL A 322 3.01 -2.34 -34.24
CA VAL A 322 4.27 -2.14 -33.51
C VAL A 322 5.21 -3.33 -33.59
N LYS A 323 4.66 -4.56 -33.64
CA LYS A 323 5.47 -5.80 -33.78
C LYS A 323 6.03 -5.98 -35.19
N SER A 324 5.26 -5.61 -36.20
CA SER A 324 5.63 -5.74 -37.62
C SER A 324 6.45 -4.57 -38.17
N ALA A 325 6.58 -3.47 -37.41
CA ALA A 325 7.35 -2.30 -37.84
C ALA A 325 8.84 -2.61 -37.93
N ASP A 326 9.41 -2.38 -39.09
CA ASP A 326 10.84 -2.55 -39.38
C ASP A 326 11.58 -1.20 -39.29
N GLY A 327 12.71 -1.21 -38.60
CA GLY A 327 13.52 -0.03 -38.38
C GLY A 327 13.08 0.85 -37.17
N LYS A 328 14.05 1.57 -36.62
CA LYS A 328 13.88 2.36 -35.38
C LYS A 328 12.84 3.49 -35.50
N ALA A 329 12.78 4.14 -36.66
CA ALA A 329 11.86 5.25 -36.94
C ALA A 329 10.40 4.73 -37.06
N ALA A 330 10.16 3.70 -37.87
CA ALA A 330 8.85 3.08 -38.07
C ALA A 330 8.30 2.53 -36.71
N LYS A 331 9.14 1.88 -35.91
CA LYS A 331 8.76 1.37 -34.60
C LYS A 331 8.41 2.49 -33.60
N LYS A 332 9.11 3.64 -33.67
CA LYS A 332 8.78 4.82 -32.85
C LYS A 332 7.42 5.41 -33.25
N GLN A 333 7.14 5.51 -34.55
CA GLN A 333 5.86 6.01 -35.07
C GLN A 333 4.70 5.09 -34.73
N ALA A 334 4.85 3.76 -34.90
CA ALA A 334 3.85 2.78 -34.52
C ALA A 334 3.55 2.78 -33.02
N LYS A 335 4.58 2.94 -32.17
CA LYS A 335 4.39 3.11 -30.71
C LYS A 335 3.63 4.37 -30.37
N LYS A 336 3.88 5.49 -31.08
CA LYS A 336 3.14 6.74 -30.89
C LYS A 336 1.67 6.53 -31.28
N ALA A 337 1.39 5.94 -32.43
CA ALA A 337 0.03 5.66 -32.89
C ALA A 337 -0.74 4.74 -31.93
N LEU A 338 -0.08 3.72 -31.38
CA LEU A 338 -0.68 2.86 -30.34
C LEU A 338 -1.02 3.66 -29.07
N LYS A 339 -0.13 4.55 -28.62
CA LYS A 339 -0.37 5.38 -27.46
C LYS A 339 -1.56 6.33 -27.70
N ASP A 340 -1.62 6.95 -28.87
CA ASP A 340 -2.71 7.86 -29.23
C ASP A 340 -4.06 7.10 -29.37
N ALA A 341 -4.06 5.87 -29.87
CA ALA A 341 -5.25 5.03 -29.93
C ALA A 341 -5.75 4.62 -28.54
N ILE A 342 -4.84 4.29 -27.61
CA ILE A 342 -5.19 4.00 -26.21
C ILE A 342 -5.79 5.24 -25.54
N ALA A 343 -5.13 6.39 -25.67
CA ALA A 343 -5.64 7.65 -25.09
C ALA A 343 -7.02 8.03 -25.66
N TYR A 344 -7.24 7.80 -26.94
CA TYR A 344 -8.55 8.02 -27.56
C TYR A 344 -9.64 7.14 -26.95
N ASN A 345 -9.39 5.84 -26.76
CA ASN A 345 -10.34 4.93 -26.14
C ASN A 345 -10.59 5.29 -24.66
N GLU A 346 -9.54 5.71 -23.93
CA GLU A 346 -9.67 6.20 -22.57
C GLU A 346 -10.55 7.44 -22.49
N ASN A 347 -10.43 8.37 -23.44
CA ASN A 347 -11.28 9.56 -23.51
C ASN A 347 -12.75 9.21 -23.79
N ILE A 348 -13.06 8.19 -24.58
CA ILE A 348 -14.43 7.72 -24.77
C ILE A 348 -15.04 7.29 -23.41
N GLU A 349 -14.32 6.49 -22.63
CA GLU A 349 -14.83 6.02 -21.33
C GLU A 349 -14.99 7.17 -20.31
N ILE A 350 -14.05 8.13 -20.29
CA ILE A 350 -14.17 9.33 -19.46
C ILE A 350 -15.39 10.14 -19.87
N SER A 351 -15.59 10.33 -21.17
CA SER A 351 -16.68 11.12 -21.74
C SER A 351 -18.06 10.54 -21.45
N LYS A 352 -18.17 9.21 -21.34
CA LYS A 352 -19.43 8.58 -20.89
C LYS A 352 -19.84 9.05 -19.51
N MET A 353 -18.93 9.00 -18.53
CA MET A 353 -19.22 9.43 -17.16
C MET A 353 -19.54 10.93 -17.08
N VAL A 354 -18.86 11.75 -17.88
CA VAL A 354 -19.13 13.20 -17.95
C VAL A 354 -20.51 13.46 -18.55
N ASN A 355 -20.86 12.79 -19.67
CA ASN A 355 -22.17 12.95 -20.29
C ASN A 355 -23.32 12.50 -19.37
N GLU A 356 -23.14 11.39 -18.63
CA GLU A 356 -24.10 10.94 -17.62
C GLU A 356 -24.33 11.99 -16.53
N GLU A 357 -23.28 12.70 -16.14
CA GLU A 357 -23.37 13.75 -15.13
C GLU A 357 -24.04 15.02 -15.68
N VAL A 358 -23.76 15.42 -16.92
CA VAL A 358 -24.42 16.53 -17.61
C VAL A 358 -25.91 16.24 -17.75
N GLU A 359 -26.29 15.02 -18.16
CA GLU A 359 -27.69 14.61 -18.28
C GLU A 359 -28.45 14.64 -16.93
N LYS A 360 -27.78 14.38 -15.80
CA LYS A 360 -28.37 14.55 -14.47
C LYS A 360 -28.60 16.00 -14.13
N PHE A 361 -27.65 16.86 -14.46
CA PHE A 361 -27.79 18.30 -14.26
C PHE A 361 -28.95 18.86 -15.06
N ASP A 362 -29.09 18.49 -16.35
CA ASP A 362 -30.18 18.91 -17.23
C ASP A 362 -31.56 18.46 -16.73
N ARG A 363 -31.63 17.35 -15.98
CA ARG A 363 -32.87 16.82 -15.38
C ARG A 363 -33.14 17.32 -13.97
N GLU A 364 -32.33 18.22 -13.45
CA GLU A 364 -32.41 18.71 -12.07
C GLU A 364 -32.40 17.58 -11.01
N GLU A 365 -31.71 16.47 -11.30
CA GLU A 365 -31.61 15.31 -10.42
C GLU A 365 -30.38 15.41 -9.44
N TRP A 366 -30.09 16.62 -9.07
CA TRP A 366 -28.91 16.95 -8.24
C TRP A 366 -29.24 17.07 -6.77
#